data_3f95d9dd2e11f5048a6a503dcaa4ec40
#
_entry.id   3f95d9dd2e11f5048a6a503dcaa4ec40
#
_cell.length_a   1.000
_cell.length_b   1.000
_cell.length_c   1.000
_cell.angle_alpha   90.00
_cell.angle_beta   90.00
_cell.angle_gamma   90.00
#
_symmetry.space_group_name_H-M   'P 1'
#
loop_
_entity.id
_entity.type
_entity.pdbx_description
1 polymer ?
#
loop_
_entity_poly.entity_id
_entity_poly.type
_entity_poly.pdbx_seq_one_letter_code
_entity_poly.pdbx_strand_id
1 'polypeptide(L)' 'MIEIPYWEKYLLTLREAAEYFHIGEKKMRQIVDENMDANFILTSGNRVMVKRKLFEEYLNQATVI' A
#
# COMPACT_ATOMS: atom_id res chain seq x y z
N MET A 1 16.32 -1.70 -18.85
CA MET A 1 15.59 -2.04 -17.60
C MET A 1 14.11 -2.28 -17.88
N ILE A 2 13.60 -3.38 -17.39
CA ILE A 2 12.18 -3.71 -17.58
C ILE A 2 11.39 -3.06 -16.47
N GLU A 3 10.40 -2.28 -16.85
CA GLU A 3 9.53 -1.63 -15.89
C GLU A 3 8.34 -2.53 -15.63
N ILE A 4 8.13 -2.88 -14.35
CA ILE A 4 7.03 -3.75 -13.96
C ILE A 4 5.84 -2.87 -13.60
N PRO A 5 4.67 -3.08 -14.24
CA PRO A 5 3.47 -2.30 -13.88
C PRO A 5 3.05 -2.56 -12.43
N TYR A 6 2.42 -1.58 -11.82
CA TYR A 6 2.02 -1.66 -10.42
C TYR A 6 1.14 -2.87 -10.14
N TRP A 7 0.22 -3.22 -11.05
CA TRP A 7 -0.71 -4.33 -10.84
C TRP A 7 -0.03 -5.70 -10.87
N GLU A 8 1.22 -5.77 -11.32
CA GLU A 8 1.99 -7.00 -11.31
C GLU A 8 2.97 -7.08 -10.14
N LYS A 9 3.13 -5.98 -9.39
CA LYS A 9 4.02 -5.97 -8.24
C LYS A 9 3.31 -6.54 -7.03
N TYR A 10 3.99 -7.38 -6.29
CA TYR A 10 3.47 -7.86 -5.01
C TYR A 10 3.56 -6.79 -3.94
N LEU A 11 4.67 -6.07 -3.93
CA LEU A 11 4.92 -5.01 -2.96
C LEU A 11 4.92 -3.65 -3.66
N LEU A 12 4.29 -2.68 -3.02
CA LEU A 12 4.26 -1.30 -3.51
C LEU A 12 4.87 -0.39 -2.46
N THR A 13 5.62 0.62 -2.90
CA THR A 13 6.00 1.71 -2.00
C THR A 13 4.75 2.51 -1.67
N LEU A 14 4.83 3.38 -0.65
CA LEU A 14 3.68 4.22 -0.30
C LEU A 14 3.24 5.08 -1.47
N ARG A 15 4.20 5.62 -2.22
CA ARG A 15 3.90 6.45 -3.37
C ARG A 15 3.21 5.64 -4.48
N GLU A 16 3.72 4.44 -4.77
CA GLU A 16 3.13 3.57 -5.77
C GLU A 16 1.72 3.15 -5.37
N ALA A 17 1.53 2.83 -4.10
CA ALA A 17 0.22 2.45 -3.59
C ALA A 17 -0.76 3.60 -3.70
N ALA A 18 -0.32 4.81 -3.38
CA ALA A 18 -1.16 6.00 -3.49
C ALA A 18 -1.65 6.18 -4.92
N GLU A 19 -0.78 5.99 -5.89
CA GLU A 19 -1.14 6.12 -7.30
C GLU A 19 -2.04 4.97 -7.76
N TYR A 20 -1.70 3.76 -7.37
CA TYR A 20 -2.43 2.56 -7.82
C TYR A 20 -3.86 2.54 -7.27
N PHE A 21 -4.03 2.91 -6.01
CA PHE A 21 -5.32 2.85 -5.34
C PHE A 21 -6.09 4.18 -5.42
N HIS A 22 -5.52 5.18 -6.07
CA HIS A 22 -6.14 6.50 -6.19
C HIS A 22 -6.42 7.15 -4.84
N ILE A 23 -5.49 6.96 -3.91
CA ILE A 23 -5.55 7.55 -2.58
C ILE A 23 -4.43 8.57 -2.50
N GLY A 24 -4.69 9.74 -1.92
CA GLY A 24 -3.64 10.74 -1.77
C GLY A 24 -2.48 10.19 -0.95
N GLU A 25 -1.25 10.59 -1.28
CA GLU A 25 -0.06 10.10 -0.62
C GLU A 25 -0.10 10.36 0.89
N LYS A 26 -0.60 11.52 1.28
CA LYS A 26 -0.73 11.89 2.68
C LYS A 26 -1.69 10.96 3.41
N LYS A 27 -2.82 10.66 2.76
CA LYS A 27 -3.81 9.75 3.32
C LYS A 27 -3.25 8.33 3.40
N MET A 28 -2.52 7.91 2.38
CA MET A 28 -1.89 6.60 2.35
C MET A 28 -0.92 6.45 3.53
N ARG A 29 -0.13 7.48 3.78
CA ARG A 29 0.81 7.47 4.90
C ARG A 29 0.08 7.38 6.24
N GLN A 30 -1.04 8.07 6.36
CA GLN A 30 -1.86 8.03 7.56
C GLN A 30 -2.43 6.63 7.81
N ILE A 31 -2.94 5.99 6.76
CA ILE A 31 -3.48 4.63 6.85
C ILE A 31 -2.39 3.66 7.32
N VAL A 32 -1.20 3.78 6.76
CA VAL A 32 -0.08 2.93 7.13
C VAL A 32 0.30 3.15 8.59
N ASP A 33 0.41 4.41 9.00
CA ASP A 33 0.79 4.74 10.37
C ASP A 33 -0.21 4.20 11.40
N GLU A 34 -1.47 4.18 11.05
CA GLU A 34 -2.53 3.69 11.94
C GLU A 34 -2.67 2.17 11.93
N ASN A 35 -2.02 1.51 10.99
CA ASN A 35 -2.18 0.07 10.80
C ASN A 35 -0.84 -0.66 10.68
N MET A 36 0.14 -0.24 11.46
CA MET A 36 1.50 -0.80 11.36
C MET A 36 1.57 -2.30 11.68
N ASP A 37 0.61 -2.83 12.44
CA ASP A 37 0.55 -4.28 12.73
C ASP A 37 -0.31 -5.04 11.73
N ALA A 38 -0.86 -4.38 10.72
CA ALA A 38 -1.73 -5.05 9.76
C ALA A 38 -0.94 -5.97 8.84
N ASN A 39 -1.61 -7.00 8.33
CA ASN A 39 -0.96 -7.98 7.50
C ASN A 39 -0.58 -7.45 6.11
N PHE A 40 -1.08 -6.29 5.72
CA PHE A 40 -0.73 -5.70 4.44
C PHE A 40 0.52 -4.81 4.51
N ILE A 41 1.11 -4.67 5.69
CA ILE A 41 2.31 -3.84 5.87
C ILE A 41 3.54 -4.74 5.92
N LEU A 42 4.57 -4.35 5.20
CA LEU A 42 5.88 -4.99 5.27
C LEU A 42 6.93 -3.92 5.52
N THR A 43 7.73 -4.10 6.57
CA THR A 43 8.86 -3.21 6.80
C THR A 43 10.14 -3.94 6.43
N SER A 44 11.00 -3.26 5.70
CA SER A 44 12.29 -3.80 5.28
C SER A 44 13.34 -2.72 5.54
N GLY A 45 14.09 -2.89 6.62
CA GLY A 45 15.03 -1.86 7.06
C GLY A 45 14.29 -0.58 7.38
N ASN A 46 14.64 0.51 6.70
CA ASN A 46 13.98 1.80 6.88
C ASN A 46 12.80 2.02 5.95
N ARG A 47 12.44 0.99 5.17
CA ARG A 47 11.37 1.12 4.20
C ARG A 47 10.10 0.48 4.68
N VAL A 48 8.98 1.15 4.43
CA VAL A 48 7.66 0.60 4.66
C VAL A 48 7.02 0.37 3.29
N MET A 49 6.54 -0.84 3.07
CA MET A 49 5.91 -1.19 1.80
C MET A 49 4.56 -1.82 2.07
N VAL A 50 3.72 -1.83 1.06
CA VAL A 50 2.35 -2.33 1.16
C VAL A 50 2.24 -3.57 0.29
N LYS A 51 1.67 -4.63 0.86
CA LYS A 51 1.36 -5.85 0.11
C LYS A 51 0.08 -5.59 -0.66
N ARG A 52 0.21 -5.46 -1.98
CA ARG A 52 -0.89 -5.01 -2.84
C ARG A 52 -2.18 -5.80 -2.65
N LYS A 53 -2.08 -7.12 -2.72
CA LYS A 53 -3.29 -7.95 -2.63
C LYS A 53 -3.99 -7.85 -1.29
N LEU A 54 -3.23 -7.83 -0.21
CA LEU A 54 -3.80 -7.73 1.12
C LEU A 54 -4.40 -6.35 1.38
N PHE A 55 -3.78 -5.32 0.83
CA PHE A 55 -4.34 -3.98 0.95
C PHE A 55 -5.62 -3.84 0.13
N GLU A 56 -5.71 -4.52 -1.00
CA GLU A 56 -6.95 -4.55 -1.77
C GLU A 56 -8.09 -5.14 -0.93
N GLU A 57 -7.82 -6.21 -0.19
CA GLU A 57 -8.82 -6.80 0.69
C GLU A 57 -9.25 -5.84 1.79
N TYR A 58 -8.29 -5.09 2.35
CA TYR A 58 -8.60 -4.07 3.35
C TYR A 58 -9.55 -3.02 2.77
N LEU A 59 -9.27 -2.54 1.56
CA LEU A 59 -10.11 -1.55 0.90
C LEU A 59 -11.48 -2.10 0.55
N ASN A 60 -11.56 -3.38 0.19
CA ASN A 60 -12.84 -4.00 -0.16
C ASN A 60 -13.81 -4.02 1.04
N GLN A 61 -13.27 -4.03 2.25
CA GLN A 61 -14.09 -4.01 3.46
C GLN A 61 -14.37 -2.62 3.97
N ALA A 62 -13.64 -1.63 3.47
CA ALA A 62 -13.79 -0.24 3.90
C ALA A 62 -14.77 0.48 3.00
N THR A 63 -15.66 1.26 3.59
CA THR A 63 -16.56 2.11 2.81
C THR A 63 -16.11 3.57 2.88
N VAL A 64 -15.33 3.90 3.90
CA VAL A 64 -14.77 5.24 4.09
C VAL A 64 -13.36 5.09 4.62
N ILE A 65 -12.46 5.87 4.11
CA ILE A 65 -11.09 5.88 4.63
C ILE A 65 -10.62 7.30 4.92
#